data_85941acdbe47af5fb63725b676a24e45
#
_entry.id   85941acdbe47af5fb63725b676a24e45
#
_cell.length_a   1.000
_cell.length_b   1.000
_cell.length_c   1.000
_cell.angle_alpha   90.00
_cell.angle_beta   90.00
_cell.angle_gamma   90.00
#
_symmetry.space_group_name_H-M   'P 1'
#
loop_
_entity.id
_entity.type
_entity.pdbx_description
1 polymer ?
#
loop_
_entity_poly.entity_id
_entity_poly.type
_entity_poly.pdbx_seq_one_letter_code
_entity_poly.pdbx_strand_id
1 'polypeptide(L)'
;GQILNLDEYIAKDGIDLTMYNGVADQLKMDGSSYTLPFRKDWYMLYFNKDLFDKAGVPYPSADMTWDEYEELAKKMTSGEGSAKVYGTHNHTWQALVSNWAVQDGKNTLMSEDYSFLKPYYEQALRMQDEGVVQSYANLKTGSIHYISVFEQQQCAMIPMGSWFIGTLTQDKDAGK
;
A
#
# COMPACT_ATOMS: atom_id res chain seq x y z
N GLY A 1 18.38 -16.96 -17.42
CA GLY A 1 18.12 -17.42 -18.75
C GLY A 1 16.64 -17.55 -19.13
N GLN A 2 15.66 -16.96 -18.37
CA GLN A 2 14.23 -17.06 -18.71
C GLN A 2 13.68 -15.77 -19.35
N ILE A 3 14.42 -14.67 -19.27
CA ILE A 3 14.04 -13.37 -19.84
C ILE A 3 15.08 -12.93 -20.85
N LEU A 4 14.64 -12.20 -21.88
CA LEU A 4 15.47 -11.70 -22.97
C LEU A 4 16.23 -10.45 -22.54
N ASN A 5 17.50 -10.37 -22.89
CA ASN A 5 18.24 -9.11 -22.81
C ASN A 5 17.73 -8.13 -23.87
N LEU A 6 17.40 -6.93 -23.47
CA LEU A 6 16.77 -5.91 -24.31
C LEU A 6 17.77 -4.90 -24.89
N ASP A 7 19.04 -4.91 -24.50
CA ASP A 7 20.02 -3.87 -24.85
C ASP A 7 20.17 -3.69 -26.37
N GLU A 8 20.22 -4.81 -27.13
CA GLU A 8 20.29 -4.76 -28.59
C GLU A 8 19.05 -4.14 -29.22
N TYR A 9 17.87 -4.43 -28.69
CA TYR A 9 16.60 -3.88 -29.18
C TYR A 9 16.46 -2.40 -28.84
N ILE A 10 16.86 -2.00 -27.62
CA ILE A 10 16.88 -0.60 -27.18
C ILE A 10 17.78 0.22 -28.11
N ALA A 11 18.97 -0.29 -28.41
CA ALA A 11 19.92 0.37 -29.30
C ALA A 11 19.41 0.42 -30.75
N LYS A 12 18.89 -0.69 -31.27
CA LYS A 12 18.37 -0.81 -32.64
C LYS A 12 17.21 0.10 -32.91
N ASP A 13 16.29 0.19 -31.96
CA ASP A 13 15.04 0.96 -32.12
C ASP A 13 15.20 2.41 -31.63
N GLY A 14 16.40 2.79 -31.14
CA GLY A 14 16.72 4.14 -30.67
C GLY A 14 15.85 4.57 -29.48
N ILE A 15 15.52 3.65 -28.55
CA ILE A 15 14.65 3.95 -27.42
C ILE A 15 15.37 4.92 -26.46
N ASP A 16 14.80 6.10 -26.28
CA ASP A 16 15.32 7.10 -25.34
C ASP A 16 15.00 6.73 -23.88
N LEU A 17 16.01 6.24 -23.17
CA LEU A 17 15.88 5.85 -21.76
C LEU A 17 15.81 7.06 -20.82
N THR A 18 16.16 8.27 -21.27
CA THR A 18 16.11 9.49 -20.42
C THR A 18 14.68 9.83 -20.00
N MET A 19 13.69 9.45 -20.79
CA MET A 19 12.27 9.62 -20.49
C MET A 19 11.82 8.94 -19.19
N TYR A 20 12.57 7.94 -18.72
CA TYR A 20 12.26 7.19 -17.50
C TYR A 20 12.87 7.82 -16.22
N ASN A 21 13.52 8.98 -16.31
CA ASN A 21 14.10 9.70 -15.16
C ASN A 21 14.95 8.81 -14.24
N GLY A 22 15.81 7.99 -14.82
CA GLY A 22 16.74 7.09 -14.10
C GLY A 22 16.13 5.77 -13.63
N VAL A 23 14.80 5.57 -13.74
CA VAL A 23 14.17 4.30 -13.33
C VAL A 23 14.65 3.12 -14.18
N ALA A 24 14.88 3.34 -15.49
CA ALA A 24 15.39 2.29 -16.37
C ALA A 24 16.76 1.78 -15.91
N ASP A 25 17.64 2.66 -15.41
CA ASP A 25 18.95 2.28 -14.89
C ASP A 25 18.87 1.52 -13.55
N GLN A 26 17.90 1.87 -12.70
CA GLN A 26 17.66 1.16 -11.43
C GLN A 26 17.14 -0.28 -11.64
N LEU A 27 16.56 -0.58 -12.79
CA LEU A 27 16.04 -1.90 -13.14
C LEU A 27 17.05 -2.80 -13.86
N LYS A 28 18.26 -2.31 -14.15
CA LYS A 28 19.31 -3.13 -14.76
C LYS A 28 19.79 -4.21 -13.79
N MET A 29 20.06 -5.38 -14.34
CA MET A 29 20.68 -6.51 -13.65
C MET A 29 22.05 -6.77 -14.29
N ASP A 30 23.10 -6.71 -13.50
CA ASP A 30 24.49 -6.87 -13.98
C ASP A 30 24.82 -5.96 -15.17
N GLY A 31 24.29 -4.72 -15.14
CA GLY A 31 24.50 -3.72 -16.17
C GLY A 31 23.64 -3.85 -17.42
N SER A 32 22.83 -4.89 -17.53
CA SER A 32 21.96 -5.17 -18.70
C SER A 32 20.50 -4.91 -18.42
N SER A 33 19.75 -4.50 -19.44
CA SER A 33 18.31 -4.21 -19.38
C SER A 33 17.52 -5.45 -19.77
N TYR A 34 16.66 -5.94 -18.90
CA TYR A 34 15.75 -7.07 -19.13
C TYR A 34 14.28 -6.63 -19.08
N THR A 35 14.01 -5.38 -18.77
CA THR A 35 12.68 -4.78 -18.71
C THR A 35 12.77 -3.29 -19.00
N LEU A 36 11.64 -2.71 -19.44
CA LEU A 36 11.46 -1.28 -19.53
C LEU A 36 10.32 -0.84 -18.62
N PRO A 37 10.46 0.28 -17.90
CA PRO A 37 9.37 0.81 -17.09
C PRO A 37 8.22 1.24 -18.00
N PHE A 38 6.99 0.85 -17.67
CA PHE A 38 5.80 1.38 -18.33
C PHE A 38 4.94 2.23 -17.40
N ARG A 39 5.15 2.09 -16.06
CA ARG A 39 4.40 2.78 -15.03
C ARG A 39 5.25 2.84 -13.75
N LYS A 40 5.05 3.90 -12.97
CA LYS A 40 5.56 4.03 -11.61
C LYS A 40 4.40 4.28 -10.67
N ASP A 41 4.29 3.46 -9.65
CA ASP A 41 3.34 3.63 -8.56
C ASP A 41 4.09 3.74 -7.23
N TRP A 42 3.44 4.36 -6.25
CA TRP A 42 3.94 4.43 -4.87
C TRP A 42 2.79 4.25 -3.89
N TYR A 43 3.08 3.78 -2.69
CA TYR A 43 2.11 3.67 -1.62
C TYR A 43 1.93 5.01 -0.91
N MET A 44 0.69 5.29 -0.53
CA MET A 44 0.31 6.45 0.26
C MET A 44 -0.83 6.07 1.20
N LEU A 45 -1.04 6.89 2.22
CA LEU A 45 -2.17 6.74 3.13
C LEU A 45 -3.36 7.53 2.61
N TYR A 46 -4.46 6.84 2.36
CA TYR A 46 -5.77 7.45 2.11
C TYR A 46 -6.55 7.47 3.40
N PHE A 47 -7.35 8.50 3.61
CA PHE A 47 -8.22 8.60 4.77
C PHE A 47 -9.56 9.26 4.42
N ASN A 48 -10.61 8.86 5.12
CA ASN A 48 -11.95 9.40 4.94
C ASN A 48 -12.15 10.58 5.88
N LYS A 49 -12.22 11.81 5.33
CA LYS A 49 -12.36 13.04 6.10
C LYS A 49 -13.62 13.06 6.93
N ASP A 50 -14.75 12.61 6.39
CA ASP A 50 -16.04 12.62 7.08
C ASP A 50 -16.03 11.75 8.35
N LEU A 51 -15.34 10.59 8.29
CA LEU A 51 -15.18 9.74 9.47
C LEU A 51 -14.29 10.40 10.53
N PHE A 52 -13.23 11.09 10.12
CA PHE A 52 -12.35 11.83 11.04
C PHE A 52 -13.09 13.00 11.67
N ASP A 53 -13.80 13.80 10.87
CA ASP A 53 -14.57 14.95 11.34
C ASP A 53 -15.67 14.51 12.32
N LYS A 54 -16.39 13.44 12.00
CA LYS A 54 -17.41 12.85 12.87
C LYS A 54 -16.85 12.34 14.20
N ALA A 55 -15.63 11.79 14.18
CA ALA A 55 -14.95 11.31 15.38
C ALA A 55 -14.31 12.44 16.20
N GLY A 56 -14.16 13.64 15.64
CA GLY A 56 -13.41 14.74 16.25
C GLY A 56 -11.91 14.45 16.40
N VAL A 57 -11.36 13.60 15.55
CA VAL A 57 -9.95 13.18 15.56
C VAL A 57 -9.17 13.98 14.51
N PRO A 58 -7.99 14.53 14.82
CA PRO A 58 -7.15 15.20 13.84
C PRO A 58 -6.75 14.27 12.68
N TYR A 59 -6.63 14.84 11.48
CA TYR A 59 -6.17 14.11 10.30
C TYR A 59 -4.74 13.59 10.45
N PRO A 60 -4.38 12.51 9.72
CA PRO A 60 -3.00 11.99 9.69
C PRO A 60 -2.01 13.08 9.29
N SER A 61 -0.87 13.17 9.96
CA SER A 61 0.22 14.05 9.57
C SER A 61 1.11 13.37 8.50
N ALA A 62 1.86 14.20 7.75
CA ALA A 62 2.73 13.70 6.68
C ALA A 62 3.99 12.98 7.20
N ASP A 63 4.36 13.24 8.44
CA ASP A 63 5.55 12.72 9.14
C ASP A 63 5.23 11.66 10.19
N MET A 64 4.00 11.14 10.17
CA MET A 64 3.51 10.13 11.12
C MET A 64 4.33 8.85 11.05
N THR A 65 4.79 8.39 12.21
CA THR A 65 5.45 7.08 12.38
C THR A 65 4.46 5.93 12.31
N TRP A 66 4.95 4.69 12.16
CA TRP A 66 4.10 3.51 12.18
C TRP A 66 3.42 3.26 13.53
N ASP A 67 4.06 3.65 14.64
CA ASP A 67 3.44 3.57 15.97
C ASP A 67 2.31 4.59 16.11
N GLU A 68 2.52 5.82 15.67
CA GLU A 68 1.47 6.85 15.65
C GLU A 68 0.32 6.48 14.70
N TYR A 69 0.62 5.83 13.57
CA TYR A 69 -0.40 5.29 12.67
C TYR A 69 -1.28 4.24 13.37
N GLU A 70 -0.68 3.30 14.11
CA GLU A 70 -1.41 2.31 14.90
C GLU A 70 -2.31 2.97 15.95
N GLU A 71 -1.78 3.92 16.71
CA GLU A 71 -2.54 4.65 17.72
C GLU A 71 -3.68 5.47 17.11
N LEU A 72 -3.46 6.09 15.96
CA LEU A 72 -4.49 6.80 15.21
C LEU A 72 -5.58 5.83 14.73
N ALA A 73 -5.19 4.68 14.21
CA ALA A 73 -6.12 3.65 13.79
C ALA A 73 -6.96 3.11 14.95
N LYS A 74 -6.38 2.92 16.14
CA LYS A 74 -7.13 2.56 17.36
C LYS A 74 -8.19 3.61 17.70
N LYS A 75 -7.84 4.89 17.67
CA LYS A 75 -8.76 6.01 17.94
C LYS A 75 -9.91 6.07 16.93
N MET A 76 -9.66 5.71 15.68
CA MET A 76 -10.66 5.74 14.61
C MET A 76 -11.52 4.47 14.57
N THR A 77 -11.16 3.43 15.32
CA THR A 77 -11.93 2.20 15.40
C THR A 77 -13.19 2.40 16.22
N SER A 78 -14.37 2.10 15.68
CA SER A 78 -15.65 2.32 16.35
C SER A 78 -16.73 1.34 15.91
N GLY A 79 -17.85 1.33 16.63
CA GLY A 79 -19.00 0.48 16.31
C GLY A 79 -18.75 -1.01 16.51
N GLU A 80 -19.82 -1.79 16.31
CA GLU A 80 -19.83 -3.25 16.44
C GLU A 80 -20.69 -3.89 15.36
N GLY A 81 -20.47 -5.17 15.09
CA GLY A 81 -21.26 -5.93 14.11
C GLY A 81 -21.22 -5.29 12.71
N SER A 82 -22.39 -5.08 12.13
CA SER A 82 -22.53 -4.45 10.80
C SER A 82 -22.23 -2.94 10.78
N ALA A 83 -22.21 -2.29 11.95
CA ALA A 83 -21.86 -0.88 12.10
C ALA A 83 -20.38 -0.66 12.45
N LYS A 84 -19.57 -1.71 12.44
CA LYS A 84 -18.14 -1.64 12.73
C LYS A 84 -17.42 -0.80 11.67
N VAL A 85 -16.69 0.21 12.12
CA VAL A 85 -15.71 0.95 11.35
C VAL A 85 -14.32 0.59 11.87
N TYR A 86 -13.51 0.00 11.03
CA TYR A 86 -12.12 -0.30 11.35
C TYR A 86 -11.28 0.97 11.23
N GLY A 87 -10.29 1.13 12.10
CA GLY A 87 -9.42 2.31 12.06
C GLY A 87 -8.61 2.38 10.78
N THR A 88 -8.24 1.22 10.26
CA THR A 88 -7.57 1.10 8.96
C THR A 88 -7.87 -0.24 8.29
N HIS A 89 -7.46 -0.37 7.02
CA HIS A 89 -7.60 -1.60 6.26
C HIS A 89 -6.24 -2.14 5.84
N ASN A 90 -5.93 -3.36 6.25
CA ASN A 90 -4.77 -4.11 5.79
C ASN A 90 -5.20 -5.11 4.72
N HIS A 91 -4.98 -4.78 3.45
CA HIS A 91 -5.37 -5.68 2.37
C HIS A 91 -4.53 -6.96 2.36
N THR A 92 -5.06 -8.02 1.77
CA THR A 92 -4.50 -9.39 1.84
C THR A 92 -3.28 -9.63 0.96
N TRP A 93 -2.71 -8.60 0.36
CA TRP A 93 -1.48 -8.72 -0.43
C TRP A 93 -0.25 -8.83 0.46
N GLN A 94 0.60 -9.79 0.16
CA GLN A 94 1.88 -9.97 0.87
C GLN A 94 2.73 -8.69 0.84
N ALA A 95 2.69 -7.97 -0.28
CA ALA A 95 3.45 -6.74 -0.46
C ALA A 95 3.07 -5.61 0.52
N LEU A 96 1.89 -5.65 1.17
CA LEU A 96 1.47 -4.56 2.03
C LEU A 96 2.45 -4.34 3.19
N VAL A 97 2.62 -5.36 4.04
CA VAL A 97 3.49 -5.27 5.23
C VAL A 97 4.97 -5.18 4.85
N SER A 98 5.40 -5.94 3.83
CA SER A 98 6.80 -5.86 3.38
C SER A 98 7.16 -4.47 2.83
N ASN A 99 6.22 -3.76 2.21
CA ASN A 99 6.43 -2.39 1.78
C ASN A 99 6.63 -1.42 2.95
N TRP A 100 5.94 -1.64 4.08
CA TRP A 100 6.19 -0.83 5.28
C TRP A 100 7.65 -0.91 5.73
N ALA A 101 8.17 -2.13 5.76
CA ALA A 101 9.52 -2.41 6.26
C ALA A 101 10.64 -1.85 5.37
N VAL A 102 10.40 -1.70 4.05
CA VAL A 102 11.44 -1.20 3.12
C VAL A 102 11.33 0.31 2.87
N GLN A 103 10.33 1.00 3.44
CA GLN A 103 10.17 2.44 3.27
C GLN A 103 11.25 3.27 4.00
N ASP A 104 11.99 2.66 4.90
CA ASP A 104 13.13 3.30 5.58
C ASP A 104 14.31 3.58 4.64
N GLY A 105 14.30 3.00 3.43
CA GLY A 105 15.38 3.13 2.43
C GLY A 105 16.68 2.41 2.79
N LYS A 106 16.69 1.61 3.87
CA LYS A 106 17.85 0.85 4.36
C LYS A 106 17.74 -0.63 4.08
N ASN A 107 16.53 -1.18 4.29
CA ASN A 107 16.26 -2.59 4.10
C ASN A 107 15.74 -2.87 2.69
N THR A 108 15.99 -4.06 2.19
CA THR A 108 15.55 -4.51 0.87
C THR A 108 15.08 -5.96 0.91
N LEU A 109 14.12 -6.30 0.06
CA LEU A 109 13.68 -7.69 -0.11
C LEU A 109 14.71 -8.58 -0.85
N MET A 110 15.85 -7.99 -1.26
CA MET A 110 17.00 -8.73 -1.80
C MET A 110 18.00 -9.14 -0.71
N SER A 111 17.71 -8.86 0.57
CA SER A 111 18.54 -9.25 1.70
C SER A 111 18.49 -10.77 1.93
N GLU A 112 19.55 -11.34 2.53
CA GLU A 112 19.56 -12.73 2.98
C GLU A 112 18.85 -12.87 4.34
N ASP A 113 18.86 -11.83 5.18
CA ASP A 113 18.17 -11.77 6.47
C ASP A 113 16.91 -10.90 6.37
N TYR A 114 15.78 -11.48 6.72
CA TYR A 114 14.47 -10.82 6.75
C TYR A 114 13.98 -10.47 8.16
N SER A 115 14.85 -10.52 9.16
CA SER A 115 14.49 -10.21 10.56
C SER A 115 13.90 -8.80 10.72
N PHE A 116 14.28 -7.86 9.85
CA PHE A 116 13.73 -6.50 9.81
C PHE A 116 12.22 -6.44 9.50
N LEU A 117 11.64 -7.48 8.92
CA LEU A 117 10.19 -7.56 8.67
C LEU A 117 9.39 -7.85 9.94
N LYS A 118 10.02 -8.49 10.93
CA LYS A 118 9.34 -9.01 12.13
C LYS A 118 8.49 -7.95 12.86
N PRO A 119 9.01 -6.76 13.22
CA PRO A 119 8.23 -5.77 13.95
C PRO A 119 6.98 -5.30 13.20
N TYR A 120 7.05 -5.22 11.88
CA TYR A 120 5.91 -4.81 11.06
C TYR A 120 4.83 -5.89 10.96
N TYR A 121 5.22 -7.16 10.89
CA TYR A 121 4.25 -8.27 10.96
C TYR A 121 3.64 -8.38 12.36
N GLU A 122 4.42 -8.20 13.42
CA GLU A 122 3.92 -8.16 14.79
C GLU A 122 2.91 -7.02 14.99
N GLN A 123 3.17 -5.84 14.43
CA GLN A 123 2.23 -4.73 14.44
C GLN A 123 0.93 -5.06 13.68
N ALA A 124 1.04 -5.61 12.47
CA ALA A 124 -0.13 -5.99 11.69
C ALA A 124 -1.00 -7.05 12.38
N LEU A 125 -0.38 -8.04 13.03
CA LEU A 125 -1.08 -9.07 13.79
C LEU A 125 -1.73 -8.49 15.06
N ARG A 126 -1.01 -7.64 15.80
CA ARG A 126 -1.56 -6.97 16.98
C ARG A 126 -2.79 -6.12 16.63
N MET A 127 -2.72 -5.33 15.56
CA MET A 127 -3.86 -4.55 15.09
C MET A 127 -5.06 -5.44 14.70
N GLN A 128 -4.81 -6.63 14.18
CA GLN A 128 -5.85 -7.61 13.90
C GLN A 128 -6.47 -8.19 15.19
N ASP A 129 -5.65 -8.59 16.14
CA ASP A 129 -6.09 -9.18 17.40
C ASP A 129 -6.88 -8.18 18.26
N GLU A 130 -6.52 -6.89 18.20
CA GLU A 130 -7.23 -5.79 18.85
C GLU A 130 -8.47 -5.32 18.08
N GLY A 131 -8.76 -5.90 16.91
CA GLY A 131 -9.92 -5.55 16.09
C GLY A 131 -9.84 -4.15 15.47
N VAL A 132 -8.63 -3.61 15.32
CA VAL A 132 -8.36 -2.32 14.65
C VAL A 132 -8.44 -2.47 13.14
N VAL A 133 -8.11 -3.65 12.63
CA VAL A 133 -8.27 -4.05 11.22
C VAL A 133 -9.13 -5.30 11.14
N GLN A 134 -9.76 -5.49 9.99
CA GLN A 134 -10.48 -6.73 9.71
C GLN A 134 -9.50 -7.90 9.60
N SER A 135 -9.88 -9.08 10.12
CA SER A 135 -9.00 -10.23 10.09
C SER A 135 -8.69 -10.70 8.68
N TYR A 136 -7.45 -11.14 8.46
CA TYR A 136 -7.01 -11.72 7.19
C TYR A 136 -7.92 -12.87 6.73
N ALA A 137 -8.34 -13.73 7.66
CA ALA A 137 -9.25 -14.84 7.38
C ALA A 137 -10.57 -14.36 6.81
N ASN A 138 -11.20 -13.35 7.43
CA ASN A 138 -12.47 -12.79 6.96
C ASN A 138 -12.33 -12.15 5.58
N LEU A 139 -11.25 -11.39 5.35
CA LEU A 139 -10.98 -10.77 4.05
C LEU A 139 -10.82 -11.82 2.94
N LYS A 140 -10.11 -12.91 3.22
CA LYS A 140 -9.88 -14.00 2.26
C LYS A 140 -11.13 -14.81 1.99
N THR A 141 -11.84 -15.27 3.02
CA THR A 141 -13.03 -16.10 2.87
C THR A 141 -14.20 -15.32 2.26
N GLY A 142 -14.34 -14.05 2.62
CA GLY A 142 -15.35 -13.15 2.07
C GLY A 142 -15.01 -12.57 0.71
N SER A 143 -13.82 -12.83 0.17
CA SER A 143 -13.30 -12.17 -1.05
C SER A 143 -13.46 -10.64 -1.01
N ILE A 144 -13.23 -10.06 0.17
CA ILE A 144 -13.46 -8.64 0.43
C ILE A 144 -12.32 -7.83 -0.18
N HIS A 145 -12.68 -6.91 -1.08
CA HIS A 145 -11.72 -6.09 -1.78
C HIS A 145 -11.59 -4.70 -1.14
N TYR A 146 -10.39 -4.13 -1.14
CA TYR A 146 -10.10 -2.84 -0.50
C TYR A 146 -10.97 -1.68 -1.02
N ILE A 147 -11.33 -1.70 -2.30
CA ILE A 147 -12.19 -0.68 -2.91
C ILE A 147 -13.51 -0.61 -2.16
N SER A 148 -14.23 -1.74 -2.06
CA SER A 148 -15.53 -1.79 -1.39
C SER A 148 -15.45 -1.43 0.09
N VAL A 149 -14.37 -1.81 0.78
CA VAL A 149 -14.18 -1.46 2.20
C VAL A 149 -14.08 0.06 2.39
N PHE A 150 -13.33 0.73 1.52
CA PHE A 150 -13.14 2.17 1.63
C PHE A 150 -14.37 2.96 1.17
N GLU A 151 -14.96 2.60 0.04
CA GLU A 151 -16.16 3.24 -0.51
C GLU A 151 -17.39 3.13 0.43
N GLN A 152 -17.53 1.97 1.08
CA GLN A 152 -18.61 1.74 2.05
C GLN A 152 -18.30 2.30 3.44
N GLN A 153 -17.23 3.08 3.58
CA GLN A 153 -16.80 3.69 4.85
C GLN A 153 -16.60 2.67 5.98
N GLN A 154 -16.22 1.43 5.65
CA GLN A 154 -15.94 0.38 6.62
C GLN A 154 -14.57 0.52 7.28
N CYS A 155 -13.69 1.40 6.75
CA CYS A 155 -12.44 1.79 7.39
C CYS A 155 -12.20 3.29 7.29
N ALA A 156 -11.51 3.85 8.30
CA ALA A 156 -11.18 5.27 8.33
C ALA A 156 -9.96 5.61 7.49
N MET A 157 -9.00 4.69 7.40
CA MET A 157 -7.74 4.84 6.67
C MET A 157 -7.45 3.59 5.85
N ILE A 158 -6.60 3.75 4.83
CA ILE A 158 -6.08 2.63 4.04
C ILE A 158 -4.72 3.00 3.41
N PRO A 159 -3.63 2.28 3.73
CA PRO A 159 -2.40 2.33 2.95
C PRO A 159 -2.62 1.60 1.63
N MET A 160 -2.52 2.32 0.52
CA MET A 160 -2.77 1.76 -0.81
C MET A 160 -1.91 2.46 -1.87
N GLY A 161 -1.73 1.79 -3.01
CA GLY A 161 -0.96 2.35 -4.11
C GLY A 161 -1.66 3.48 -4.86
N SER A 162 -0.88 4.28 -5.55
CA SER A 162 -1.35 5.45 -6.30
C SER A 162 -2.39 5.14 -7.39
N TRP A 163 -2.46 3.89 -7.86
CA TRP A 163 -3.52 3.43 -8.77
C TRP A 163 -4.94 3.62 -8.20
N PHE A 164 -5.09 3.65 -6.87
CA PHE A 164 -6.37 3.83 -6.21
C PHE A 164 -6.98 5.21 -6.47
N ILE A 165 -6.17 6.24 -6.74
CA ILE A 165 -6.64 7.57 -7.11
C ILE A 165 -7.56 7.50 -8.34
N GLY A 166 -7.14 6.76 -9.37
CA GLY A 166 -7.95 6.60 -10.60
C GLY A 166 -9.31 5.97 -10.32
N THR A 167 -9.35 4.92 -9.46
CA THR A 167 -10.59 4.27 -9.04
C THR A 167 -11.50 5.26 -8.29
N LEU A 168 -10.98 5.94 -7.27
CA LEU A 168 -11.76 6.91 -6.47
C LEU A 168 -12.30 8.06 -7.32
N THR A 169 -11.53 8.51 -8.31
CA THR A 169 -11.98 9.56 -9.23
C THR A 169 -13.14 9.08 -10.09
N GLN A 170 -13.05 7.88 -10.68
CA GLN A 170 -14.10 7.29 -11.49
C GLN A 170 -15.38 7.06 -10.69
N ASP A 171 -15.27 6.58 -9.47
CA ASP A 171 -16.41 6.29 -8.60
C ASP A 171 -17.09 7.58 -8.12
N LYS A 172 -16.32 8.62 -7.82
CA LYS A 172 -16.84 9.96 -7.55
C LYS A 172 -17.63 10.53 -8.74
N ASP A 173 -17.08 10.41 -9.97
CA ASP A 173 -17.74 10.88 -11.19
C ASP A 173 -19.00 10.07 -11.50
N ALA A 174 -19.06 8.82 -11.06
CA ALA A 174 -20.24 7.95 -11.14
C ALA A 174 -21.26 8.20 -10.01
N GLY A 175 -20.98 9.11 -9.08
CA GLY A 175 -21.86 9.44 -7.96
C GLY A 175 -21.87 8.41 -6.83
N LYS A 176 -20.78 7.69 -6.67
CA LYS A 176 -20.58 6.71 -5.59
C LYS A 176 -19.87 7.35 -4.39
#